data_7f145e6442a174c13d06bf37201ee2ef
#
_entry.id   7f145e6442a174c13d06bf37201ee2ef
#
_cell.length_a   1.000
_cell.length_b   1.000
_cell.length_c   1.000
_cell.angle_alpha   90.00
_cell.angle_beta   90.00
_cell.angle_gamma   90.00
#
_symmetry.space_group_name_H-M   'P 1'
#
loop_
_entity.id
_entity.type
_entity.pdbx_description
1 polymer ?
#
loop_
_entity_poly.entity_id
_entity_poly.type
_entity_poly.pdbx_seq_one_letter_code
_entity_poly.pdbx_strand_id
1 'polypeptide(L)'
;MKALQIKNLTKIYDNNLVALDDISFEVEQGDFYALLGPNGAGKSTMIGIISSLVNKSSGKVNILGLDIDTHHSEAKKRIGIVGQEVNFNQFETVHNILLHQAGFFGMPFSVIKNNFKMNFYKYSFKD
;
A
#
# COMPACT_ATOMS: atom_id res chain seq x y z
N MET A 1 16.45 -5.32 -8.35
CA MET A 1 15.84 -5.96 -7.14
C MET A 1 14.34 -5.79 -7.20
N LYS A 2 13.57 -6.85 -7.05
CA LYS A 2 12.11 -6.82 -7.19
C LYS A 2 11.48 -6.08 -6.00
N ALA A 3 10.77 -5.02 -6.29
CA ALA A 3 9.98 -4.28 -5.30
C ALA A 3 8.69 -5.02 -4.96
N LEU A 4 8.03 -5.58 -5.99
CA LEU A 4 6.81 -6.39 -5.83
C LEU A 4 6.92 -7.64 -6.70
N GLN A 5 6.54 -8.78 -6.16
CA GLN A 5 6.42 -10.03 -6.89
C GLN A 5 5.09 -10.69 -6.55
N ILE A 6 4.28 -10.93 -7.54
CA ILE A 6 2.99 -11.61 -7.43
C ILE A 6 3.06 -12.90 -8.24
N LYS A 7 2.67 -14.03 -7.64
CA LYS A 7 2.67 -15.35 -8.28
C LYS A 7 1.34 -16.06 -8.04
N ASN A 8 0.68 -16.42 -9.12
CA ASN A 8 -0.57 -17.20 -9.14
C ASN A 8 -1.63 -16.66 -8.17
N LEU A 9 -1.74 -15.31 -8.10
CA LEU A 9 -2.63 -14.63 -7.18
C LEU A 9 -4.08 -14.83 -7.60
N THR A 10 -4.87 -15.41 -6.70
CA THR A 10 -6.31 -15.63 -6.89
C THR A 10 -7.08 -15.05 -5.72
N LYS A 11 -8.21 -14.41 -6.01
CA LYS A 11 -9.19 -13.96 -5.03
C LYS A 11 -10.59 -14.31 -5.47
N ILE A 12 -11.25 -15.11 -4.65
CA ILE A 12 -12.66 -15.48 -4.76
C ILE A 12 -13.36 -14.95 -3.51
N TYR A 13 -14.43 -14.22 -3.68
CA TYR A 13 -15.28 -13.74 -2.59
C TYR A 13 -16.36 -14.77 -2.23
N ASP A 14 -17.00 -14.64 -1.05
CA ASP A 14 -17.97 -15.60 -0.50
C ASP A 14 -19.20 -15.86 -1.41
N ASN A 15 -19.51 -14.91 -2.29
CA ASN A 15 -20.53 -15.03 -3.32
C ASN A 15 -20.07 -15.74 -4.61
N ASN A 16 -18.95 -16.44 -4.56
CA ASN A 16 -18.26 -17.08 -5.69
C ASN A 16 -17.78 -16.10 -6.80
N LEU A 17 -17.73 -14.82 -6.51
CA LEU A 17 -17.17 -13.84 -7.43
C LEU A 17 -15.65 -13.99 -7.51
N VAL A 18 -15.15 -14.39 -8.67
CA VAL A 18 -13.71 -14.43 -8.96
C VAL A 18 -13.27 -13.02 -9.31
N ALA A 19 -12.58 -12.36 -8.39
CA ALA A 19 -12.06 -11.00 -8.59
C ALA A 19 -10.65 -10.98 -9.18
N LEU A 20 -9.84 -12.00 -8.87
CA LEU A 20 -8.52 -12.23 -9.45
C LEU A 20 -8.40 -13.72 -9.76
N ASP A 21 -7.89 -14.05 -10.94
CA ASP A 21 -7.72 -15.43 -11.41
C ASP A 21 -6.29 -15.63 -11.91
N ASP A 22 -5.48 -16.32 -11.13
CA ASP A 22 -4.11 -16.74 -11.45
C ASP A 22 -3.18 -15.63 -11.96
N ILE A 23 -3.22 -14.46 -11.35
CA ILE A 23 -2.45 -13.30 -11.77
C ILE A 23 -0.99 -13.40 -11.31
N SER A 24 -0.06 -13.20 -12.25
CA SER A 24 1.38 -13.20 -11.96
C SER A 24 2.05 -12.03 -12.68
N PHE A 25 2.82 -11.22 -11.93
CA PHE A 25 3.70 -10.18 -12.48
C PHE A 25 4.73 -9.73 -11.44
N GLU A 26 5.69 -8.95 -11.90
CA GLU A 26 6.78 -8.43 -11.09
C GLU A 26 7.00 -6.95 -11.40
N VAL A 27 7.42 -6.18 -10.38
CA VAL A 27 7.79 -4.77 -10.50
C VAL A 27 9.20 -4.62 -9.92
N GLU A 28 10.10 -4.05 -10.68
CA GLU A 28 11.46 -3.76 -10.21
C GLU A 28 11.49 -2.51 -9.32
N GLN A 29 12.51 -2.43 -8.48
CA GLN A 29 12.69 -1.25 -7.64
C GLN A 29 13.04 -0.03 -8.50
N GLY A 30 12.28 1.05 -8.32
CA GLY A 30 12.42 2.28 -9.09
C GLY A 30 11.48 2.38 -10.30
N ASP A 31 10.78 1.30 -10.65
CA ASP A 31 9.82 1.30 -11.74
C ASP A 31 8.56 2.11 -11.43
N PHE A 32 7.98 2.64 -12.49
CA PHE A 32 6.60 3.13 -12.51
C PHE A 32 5.71 2.10 -13.20
N TYR A 33 4.81 1.48 -12.45
CA TYR A 33 3.92 0.42 -12.93
C TYR A 33 2.46 0.85 -12.83
N ALA A 34 1.69 0.72 -13.90
CA ALA A 34 0.28 1.08 -13.95
C ALA A 34 -0.62 -0.15 -14.12
N LEU A 35 -1.65 -0.26 -13.29
CA LEU A 35 -2.72 -1.24 -13.43
C LEU A 35 -3.88 -0.60 -14.19
N LEU A 36 -4.10 -1.04 -15.42
CA LEU A 36 -5.17 -0.55 -16.28
C LEU A 36 -6.27 -1.60 -16.43
N GLY A 37 -7.49 -1.15 -16.62
CA GLY A 37 -8.63 -2.01 -16.84
C GLY A 37 -9.96 -1.34 -16.48
N PRO A 38 -11.10 -1.89 -16.91
CA PRO A 38 -12.42 -1.36 -16.58
C PRO A 38 -12.74 -1.46 -15.09
N ASN A 39 -13.83 -0.82 -14.66
CA ASN A 39 -14.33 -1.00 -13.31
C ASN A 39 -14.76 -2.47 -13.10
N GLY A 40 -14.41 -3.02 -11.95
CA GLY A 40 -14.64 -4.44 -11.67
C GLY A 40 -13.52 -5.40 -12.14
N ALA A 41 -12.49 -4.93 -12.84
CA ALA A 41 -11.37 -5.77 -13.32
C ALA A 41 -10.39 -6.22 -12.20
N GLY A 42 -10.76 -6.15 -10.93
CA GLY A 42 -9.93 -6.62 -9.82
C GLY A 42 -8.81 -5.67 -9.35
N LYS A 43 -8.64 -4.48 -9.96
CA LYS A 43 -7.59 -3.52 -9.59
C LYS A 43 -7.59 -3.16 -8.10
N SER A 44 -8.75 -2.77 -7.57
CA SER A 44 -8.90 -2.43 -6.15
C SER A 44 -8.69 -3.62 -5.23
N THR A 45 -9.12 -4.81 -5.65
CA THR A 45 -8.87 -6.06 -4.92
C THR A 45 -7.38 -6.37 -4.85
N MET A 46 -6.66 -6.22 -5.95
CA MET A 46 -5.21 -6.43 -6.00
C MET A 46 -4.46 -5.44 -5.09
N ILE A 47 -4.78 -4.15 -5.19
CA ILE A 47 -4.21 -3.12 -4.31
C ILE A 47 -4.55 -3.43 -2.85
N GLY A 48 -5.79 -3.84 -2.57
CA GLY A 48 -6.23 -4.27 -1.23
C GLY A 48 -5.42 -5.44 -0.68
N ILE A 49 -5.07 -6.43 -1.52
CA ILE A 49 -4.23 -7.56 -1.09
C ILE A 49 -2.78 -7.11 -0.84
N ILE A 50 -2.19 -6.35 -1.76
CA ILE A 50 -0.82 -5.81 -1.60
C ILE A 50 -0.71 -4.99 -0.31
N SER A 51 -1.75 -4.21 0.01
CA SER A 51 -1.81 -3.37 1.20
C SER A 51 -2.23 -4.10 2.47
N SER A 52 -2.48 -5.41 2.38
CA SER A 52 -2.97 -6.24 3.50
C SER A 52 -4.33 -5.79 4.07
N LEU A 53 -5.14 -5.13 3.26
CA LEU A 53 -6.54 -4.76 3.59
C LEU A 53 -7.53 -5.85 3.16
N VAL A 54 -7.15 -6.68 2.20
CA VAL A 54 -7.95 -7.79 1.66
C VAL A 54 -7.13 -9.07 1.74
N ASN A 55 -7.71 -10.14 2.25
CA ASN A 55 -7.08 -11.46 2.25
C ASN A 55 -7.19 -12.11 0.87
N LYS A 56 -6.10 -12.62 0.34
CA LYS A 56 -6.09 -13.44 -0.87
C LYS A 56 -6.71 -14.82 -0.63
N SER A 57 -7.19 -15.49 -1.66
CA SER A 57 -7.63 -16.88 -1.58
C SER A 57 -6.46 -17.86 -1.79
N SER A 58 -5.57 -17.56 -2.74
CA SER A 58 -4.35 -18.35 -2.98
C SER A 58 -3.27 -17.51 -3.69
N GLY A 59 -2.11 -18.11 -3.93
CA GLY A 59 -0.96 -17.45 -4.54
C GLY A 59 -0.01 -16.81 -3.54
N LYS A 60 1.03 -16.15 -4.04
CA LYS A 60 2.08 -15.52 -3.22
C LYS A 60 2.26 -14.06 -3.60
N VAL A 61 2.49 -13.23 -2.60
CA VAL A 61 2.84 -11.81 -2.76
C VAL A 61 4.06 -11.52 -1.90
N ASN A 62 5.13 -11.07 -2.54
CA ASN A 62 6.35 -10.63 -1.88
C ASN A 62 6.58 -9.14 -2.11
N ILE A 63 6.94 -8.43 -1.06
CA ILE A 63 7.25 -7.00 -1.06
C ILE A 63 8.67 -6.82 -0.58
N LEU A 64 9.55 -6.34 -1.46
CA LEU A 64 10.99 -6.22 -1.20
C LEU A 64 11.59 -7.53 -0.63
N GLY A 65 11.16 -8.67 -1.18
CA GLY A 65 11.59 -10.01 -0.75
C GLY A 65 10.88 -10.57 0.48
N LEU A 66 10.01 -9.80 1.12
CA LEU A 66 9.22 -10.23 2.28
C LEU A 66 7.87 -10.80 1.82
N ASP A 67 7.60 -12.05 2.14
CA ASP A 67 6.30 -12.67 1.91
C ASP A 67 5.27 -12.11 2.89
N ILE A 68 4.13 -11.60 2.37
CA ILE A 68 3.09 -10.96 3.19
C ILE A 68 2.40 -11.91 4.18
N ASP A 69 2.44 -13.22 3.95
CA ASP A 69 1.82 -14.20 4.86
C ASP A 69 2.71 -14.49 6.06
N THR A 70 4.03 -14.60 5.86
CA THR A 70 5.00 -14.95 6.91
C THR A 70 5.60 -13.72 7.59
N HIS A 71 5.73 -12.60 6.88
CA HIS A 71 6.35 -11.35 7.35
C HIS A 71 5.39 -10.17 7.27
N HIS A 72 4.12 -10.38 7.63
CA HIS A 72 3.03 -9.41 7.46
C HIS A 72 3.37 -8.00 7.99
N SER A 73 3.82 -7.90 9.25
CA SER A 73 4.12 -6.61 9.88
C SER A 73 5.30 -5.88 9.22
N GLU A 74 6.33 -6.62 8.82
CA GLU A 74 7.53 -6.07 8.19
C GLU A 74 7.25 -5.63 6.75
N ALA A 75 6.51 -6.44 5.99
CA ALA A 75 6.08 -6.12 4.63
C ALA A 75 5.19 -4.86 4.62
N LYS A 76 4.24 -4.76 5.56
CA LYS A 76 3.35 -3.59 5.71
C LYS A 76 4.12 -2.29 5.95
N LYS A 77 5.22 -2.32 6.70
CA LYS A 77 6.09 -1.14 6.94
C LYS A 77 6.86 -0.68 5.69
N ARG A 78 6.91 -1.50 4.64
CA ARG A 78 7.59 -1.17 3.37
C ARG A 78 6.68 -0.55 2.33
N ILE A 79 5.39 -0.40 2.62
CA ILE A 79 4.38 0.10 1.69
C ILE A 79 3.88 1.46 2.17
N GLY A 80 3.72 2.39 1.23
CA GLY A 80 2.91 3.58 1.40
C GLY A 80 1.70 3.51 0.47
N ILE A 81 0.53 3.95 0.94
CA ILE A 81 -0.71 3.95 0.17
C ILE A 81 -1.31 5.33 0.18
N VAL A 82 -1.69 5.79 -1.01
CA VAL A 82 -2.52 6.98 -1.19
C VAL A 82 -3.88 6.50 -1.70
N GLY A 83 -4.92 6.71 -0.90
CA GLY A 83 -6.29 6.37 -1.29
C GLY A 83 -6.81 7.24 -2.41
N GLN A 84 -7.79 6.73 -3.14
CA GLN A 84 -8.48 7.50 -4.20
C GLN A 84 -9.30 8.64 -3.60
N GLU A 85 -9.89 8.45 -2.43
CA GLU A 85 -10.61 9.47 -1.68
C GLU A 85 -9.75 10.02 -0.55
N VAL A 86 -9.76 11.33 -0.41
CA VAL A 86 -9.04 12.01 0.67
C VAL A 86 -9.92 11.99 1.91
N ASN A 87 -9.88 10.88 2.65
CA ASN A 87 -10.60 10.71 3.91
C ASN A 87 -9.72 11.13 5.09
N PHE A 88 -9.69 12.42 5.38
CA PHE A 88 -9.08 12.92 6.61
C PHE A 88 -10.12 13.74 7.40
N ASN A 89 -9.94 13.78 8.70
CA ASN A 89 -10.77 14.60 9.58
C ASN A 89 -10.48 16.09 9.29
N GLN A 90 -11.44 16.79 8.73
CA GLN A 90 -11.33 18.22 8.36
C GLN A 90 -11.12 19.14 9.60
N PHE A 91 -11.38 18.64 10.81
CA PHE A 91 -11.20 19.38 12.07
C PHE A 91 -9.82 19.16 12.71
N GLU A 92 -8.96 18.35 12.08
CA GLU A 92 -7.61 18.12 12.56
C GLU A 92 -6.59 18.96 11.78
N THR A 93 -5.49 19.28 12.48
CA THR A 93 -4.36 19.95 11.83
C THR A 93 -3.63 18.98 10.89
N VAL A 94 -3.03 19.51 9.83
CA VAL A 94 -2.19 18.73 8.90
C VAL A 94 -1.13 17.92 9.66
N HIS A 95 -0.55 18.51 10.71
CA HIS A 95 0.41 17.84 11.58
C HIS A 95 -0.17 16.57 12.22
N ASN A 96 -1.36 16.65 12.82
CA ASN A 96 -2.01 15.50 13.47
C ASN A 96 -2.41 14.43 12.45
N ILE A 97 -2.93 14.82 11.28
CA ILE A 97 -3.29 13.90 10.20
C ILE A 97 -2.06 13.08 9.79
N LEU A 98 -0.93 13.73 9.58
CA LEU A 98 0.30 13.06 9.18
C LEU A 98 0.88 12.17 10.31
N LEU A 99 0.77 12.59 11.56
CA LEU A 99 1.16 11.77 12.72
C LEU A 99 0.31 10.50 12.82
N HIS A 100 -1.01 10.61 12.67
CA HIS A 100 -1.91 9.47 12.70
C HIS A 100 -1.62 8.52 11.54
N GLN A 101 -1.44 9.05 10.33
CA GLN A 101 -1.12 8.25 9.15
C GLN A 101 0.22 7.50 9.31
N ALA A 102 1.26 8.17 9.78
CA ALA A 102 2.56 7.55 10.02
C ALA A 102 2.49 6.49 11.13
N GLY A 103 1.71 6.75 12.19
CA GLY A 103 1.44 5.78 13.26
C GLY A 103 0.71 4.54 12.75
N PHE A 104 -0.22 4.69 11.81
CA PHE A 104 -0.91 3.56 11.17
C PHE A 104 0.05 2.61 10.45
N PHE A 105 1.11 3.14 9.83
CA PHE A 105 2.19 2.35 9.21
C PHE A 105 3.28 1.92 10.21
N GLY A 106 3.10 2.14 11.50
CA GLY A 106 4.01 1.69 12.54
C GLY A 106 5.33 2.46 12.61
N MET A 107 5.36 3.73 12.14
CA MET A 107 6.54 4.58 12.29
C MET A 107 6.71 5.04 13.73
N PRO A 108 7.93 4.93 14.33
CA PRO A 108 8.20 5.51 15.63
C PRO A 108 8.07 7.04 15.63
N PHE A 109 7.52 7.60 16.69
CA PHE A 109 7.28 9.05 16.82
C PHE A 109 8.55 9.89 16.62
N SER A 110 9.70 9.41 17.07
CA SER A 110 11.00 10.07 16.89
C SER A 110 11.38 10.23 15.40
N VAL A 111 11.11 9.21 14.59
CA VAL A 111 11.37 9.22 13.15
C VAL A 111 10.41 10.18 12.44
N ILE A 112 9.14 10.17 12.84
CA ILE A 112 8.12 11.04 12.28
C ILE A 112 8.50 12.50 12.51
N LYS A 113 8.84 12.86 13.74
CA LYS A 113 9.20 14.24 14.12
C LYS A 113 10.40 14.80 13.34
N ASN A 114 11.40 13.96 13.09
CA ASN A 114 12.60 14.37 12.34
C ASN A 114 12.30 14.54 10.84
N ASN A 115 11.55 13.62 10.24
CA ASN A 115 11.16 13.70 8.83
C ASN A 115 10.19 14.86 8.55
N PHE A 116 9.36 15.21 9.53
CA PHE A 116 8.44 16.34 9.44
C PHE A 116 9.19 17.67 9.28
N LYS A 117 10.22 17.91 10.12
CA LYS A 117 11.03 19.13 10.01
C LYS A 117 11.71 19.25 8.63
N MET A 118 12.25 18.15 8.09
CA MET A 118 12.96 18.18 6.81
C MET A 118 12.03 18.38 5.61
N ASN A 119 10.85 17.75 5.59
CA ASN A 119 9.97 17.80 4.42
C ASN A 119 9.04 19.03 4.40
N PHE A 120 8.58 19.50 5.55
CA PHE A 120 7.72 20.69 5.62
C PHE A 120 8.45 21.95 5.14
N TYR A 121 9.75 22.11 5.48
CA TYR A 121 10.58 23.23 4.99
C TYR A 121 10.90 23.11 3.49
N LYS A 122 10.93 21.92 2.93
CA LYS A 122 11.27 21.67 1.53
C LYS A 122 10.11 21.95 0.58
N TYR A 123 8.87 21.84 1.07
CA TYR A 123 7.63 22.01 0.29
C TYR A 123 6.76 23.19 0.76
N SER A 124 7.23 24.01 1.71
CA SER A 124 6.59 25.29 1.97
C SER A 124 6.81 26.17 0.74
N PHE A 125 5.73 26.42 0.01
CA PHE A 125 5.74 27.41 -1.07
C PHE A 125 6.21 28.72 -0.48
N LYS A 126 7.34 29.24 -0.99
CA LYS A 126 7.68 30.64 -0.79
C LYS A 126 6.70 31.41 -1.69
N ASP A 127 5.81 32.18 -1.07
CA ASP A 127 5.08 33.25 -1.74
C ASP A 127 6.07 34.26 -2.34
#